data_c39914cfa7c85db9cb95e45690d821dc
#
_entry.id   c39914cfa7c85db9cb95e45690d821dc
#
_cell.length_a   1.000
_cell.length_b   1.000
_cell.length_c   1.000
_cell.angle_alpha   90.00
_cell.angle_beta   90.00
_cell.angle_gamma   90.00
#
_symmetry.space_group_name_H-M   'P 1'
#
loop_
_entity.id
_entity.type
_entity.pdbx_description
1 polymer ?
#
loop_
_entity_poly.entity_id
_entity_poly.type
_entity_poly.pdbx_seq_one_letter_code
_entity_poly.pdbx_strand_id
1 'polypeptide(L)'
;FTFHTGTTGQLLDDLAARKYDMVFCSRPPETMGFSAVPVGRQDLVVIAPSGHYLADRDSVTLEDTLGYKHVYFSKGSGMRSLVDEMFEGLGKAPEIACETEEDEVIAGLVAAGFGIAVVPYMDTLKRLDVKVLSIKHQLVDRLYYVVHDSRTYMSPVATKFHKYVLSSN
;
A
#
# COMPACT_ATOMS: atom_id res chain seq x y z
N PHE A 1 -2.00 10.03 -23.50
CA PHE A 1 -1.58 9.65 -22.15
C PHE A 1 -0.61 8.48 -22.22
N THR A 2 0.44 8.56 -21.42
CA THR A 2 1.37 7.44 -21.19
C THR A 2 1.33 7.12 -19.71
N PHE A 3 1.21 5.84 -19.35
CA PHE A 3 1.17 5.39 -17.96
C PHE A 3 2.44 4.60 -17.64
N HIS A 4 2.99 4.87 -16.48
CA HIS A 4 4.15 4.16 -15.93
C HIS A 4 3.81 3.68 -14.53
N THR A 5 4.38 2.57 -14.13
CA THR A 5 4.25 2.02 -12.78
C THR A 5 5.60 2.01 -12.08
N GLY A 6 5.58 2.10 -10.76
CA GLY A 6 6.79 2.11 -9.95
C GLY A 6 6.44 2.22 -8.46
N THR A 7 7.44 2.14 -7.60
CA THR A 7 7.27 2.40 -6.17
C THR A 7 6.93 3.87 -5.94
N THR A 8 6.30 4.19 -4.80
CA THR A 8 5.99 5.58 -4.43
C THR A 8 7.24 6.47 -4.50
N GLY A 9 8.39 5.98 -4.01
CA GLY A 9 9.65 6.74 -4.07
C GLY A 9 10.07 7.07 -5.50
N GLN A 10 10.12 6.06 -6.38
CA GLN A 10 10.49 6.23 -7.79
C GLN A 10 9.55 7.20 -8.51
N LEU A 11 8.22 7.05 -8.30
CA LEU A 11 7.23 7.93 -8.92
C LEU A 11 7.39 9.39 -8.47
N LEU A 12 7.67 9.63 -7.19
CA LEU A 12 7.89 10.98 -6.64
C LEU A 12 9.20 11.59 -7.13
N ASP A 13 10.27 10.80 -7.25
CA ASP A 13 11.55 11.25 -7.81
C ASP A 13 11.39 11.63 -9.29
N ASP A 14 10.66 10.84 -10.06
CA ASP A 14 10.39 11.11 -11.46
C ASP A 14 9.44 12.31 -11.64
N LEU A 15 8.49 12.53 -10.72
CA LEU A 15 7.70 13.75 -10.67
C LEU A 15 8.58 14.98 -10.40
N ALA A 16 9.49 14.91 -9.42
CA ALA A 16 10.45 15.96 -9.13
C ALA A 16 11.37 16.27 -10.33
N ALA A 17 11.76 15.24 -11.08
CA ALA A 17 12.54 15.35 -12.31
C ALA A 17 11.71 15.82 -13.52
N ARG A 18 10.42 16.11 -13.34
CA ARG A 18 9.49 16.56 -14.41
C ARG A 18 9.30 15.56 -15.55
N LYS A 19 9.44 14.26 -15.25
CA LYS A 19 9.15 13.21 -16.22
C LYS A 19 7.64 12.93 -16.32
N TYR A 20 6.90 13.26 -15.26
CA TYR A 20 5.45 13.07 -15.18
C TYR A 20 4.77 14.40 -14.81
N ASP A 21 3.55 14.61 -15.33
CA ASP A 21 2.68 15.73 -14.94
C ASP A 21 2.05 15.51 -13.55
N MET A 22 1.72 14.26 -13.25
CA MET A 22 1.13 13.83 -11.97
C MET A 22 1.38 12.33 -11.72
N VAL A 23 1.29 11.94 -10.47
CA VAL A 23 1.40 10.53 -10.04
C VAL A 23 0.28 10.16 -9.08
N PHE A 24 -0.08 8.88 -9.07
CA PHE A 24 -0.99 8.28 -8.09
C PHE A 24 -0.16 7.38 -7.19
N CYS A 25 -0.09 7.71 -5.91
CA CYS A 25 0.75 6.97 -4.96
C CYS A 25 0.22 7.08 -3.53
N SER A 26 0.91 6.45 -2.59
CA SER A 26 0.71 6.69 -1.16
C SER A 26 1.08 8.12 -0.79
N ARG A 27 0.75 8.56 0.43
CA ARG A 27 1.01 9.93 0.90
C ARG A 27 2.48 10.31 0.70
N PRO A 28 2.79 11.37 -0.04
CA PRO A 28 4.16 11.85 -0.20
C PRO A 28 4.67 12.49 1.09
N PRO A 29 5.99 12.47 1.35
CA PRO A 29 6.59 13.25 2.42
C PRO A 29 6.30 14.74 2.26
N GLU A 30 5.92 15.42 3.34
CA GLU A 30 5.62 16.88 3.32
C GLU A 30 6.82 17.71 2.91
N THR A 31 8.04 17.21 3.17
CA THR A 31 9.31 17.86 2.81
C THR A 31 9.49 18.06 1.30
N MET A 32 8.80 17.30 0.46
CA MET A 32 8.87 17.46 -1.01
C MET A 32 8.08 18.65 -1.52
N GLY A 33 7.14 19.19 -0.75
CA GLY A 33 6.35 20.37 -1.10
C GLY A 33 5.43 20.18 -2.31
N PHE A 34 5.03 18.94 -2.61
CA PHE A 34 4.05 18.63 -3.63
C PHE A 34 2.63 18.89 -3.16
N SER A 35 1.74 19.20 -4.10
CA SER A 35 0.30 19.16 -3.86
C SER A 35 -0.18 17.71 -3.90
N ALA A 36 -0.79 17.24 -2.83
CA ALA A 36 -1.30 15.87 -2.71
C ALA A 36 -2.77 15.90 -2.25
N VAL A 37 -3.66 15.34 -3.04
CA VAL A 37 -5.10 15.26 -2.73
C VAL A 37 -5.52 13.80 -2.65
N PRO A 38 -6.17 13.35 -1.56
CA PRO A 38 -6.65 11.98 -1.46
C PRO A 38 -7.76 11.74 -2.50
N VAL A 39 -7.67 10.64 -3.22
CA VAL A 39 -8.59 10.28 -4.32
C VAL A 39 -9.13 8.86 -4.21
N GLY A 40 -8.82 8.16 -3.16
CA GLY A 40 -9.34 6.83 -2.92
C GLY A 40 -8.86 6.23 -1.60
N ARG A 41 -9.61 5.26 -1.13
CA ARG A 41 -9.29 4.47 0.06
C ARG A 41 -9.25 2.99 -0.34
N GLN A 42 -8.37 2.25 0.28
CA GLN A 42 -8.27 0.80 0.13
C GLN A 42 -8.18 0.16 1.51
N ASP A 43 -8.99 -0.87 1.72
CA ASP A 43 -8.96 -1.62 2.98
C ASP A 43 -7.66 -2.41 3.09
N LEU A 44 -7.08 -2.44 4.27
CA LEU A 44 -5.97 -3.31 4.61
C LEU A 44 -6.51 -4.58 5.26
N VAL A 45 -5.89 -5.70 4.93
CA VAL A 45 -6.25 -7.03 5.45
C VAL A 45 -4.99 -7.79 5.86
N VAL A 46 -5.15 -8.73 6.77
CA VAL A 46 -4.14 -9.77 6.99
C VAL A 46 -4.47 -10.93 6.06
N ILE A 47 -3.45 -11.46 5.39
CA ILE A 47 -3.55 -12.71 4.66
C ILE A 47 -2.67 -13.78 5.30
N ALA A 48 -3.19 -14.99 5.37
CA ALA A 48 -2.50 -16.16 5.88
C ALA A 48 -2.72 -17.37 4.96
N PRO A 49 -1.82 -18.35 4.91
CA PRO A 49 -2.08 -19.60 4.19
C PRO A 49 -3.40 -20.22 4.66
N SER A 50 -4.16 -20.86 3.77
CA SER A 50 -5.47 -21.45 4.12
C SER A 50 -5.39 -22.49 5.24
N GLY A 51 -4.27 -23.17 5.41
CA GLY A 51 -4.02 -24.12 6.52
C GLY A 51 -3.40 -23.50 7.78
N HIS A 52 -3.26 -22.16 7.85
CA HIS A 52 -2.66 -21.49 8.98
C HIS A 52 -3.61 -21.42 10.19
N TYR A 53 -3.06 -21.42 11.40
CA TYR A 53 -3.86 -21.35 12.64
C TYR A 53 -4.83 -20.15 12.71
N LEU A 54 -4.48 -19.03 12.08
CA LEU A 54 -5.35 -17.86 11.99
C LEU A 54 -6.49 -18.03 10.97
N ALA A 55 -6.44 -19.02 10.07
CA ALA A 55 -7.41 -19.19 8.99
C ALA A 55 -8.82 -19.57 9.48
N ASP A 56 -8.94 -20.06 10.71
CA ASP A 56 -10.24 -20.36 11.34
C ASP A 56 -10.98 -19.10 11.81
N ARG A 57 -10.35 -17.92 11.70
CA ARG A 57 -10.91 -16.64 12.11
C ARG A 57 -11.37 -15.83 10.89
N ASP A 58 -12.29 -14.90 11.09
CA ASP A 58 -12.69 -13.91 10.09
C ASP A 58 -11.99 -12.56 10.29
N SER A 59 -11.45 -12.32 11.48
CA SER A 59 -10.77 -11.09 11.83
C SER A 59 -9.73 -11.32 12.92
N VAL A 60 -8.68 -10.50 12.90
CA VAL A 60 -7.56 -10.51 13.84
C VAL A 60 -7.20 -9.10 14.29
N THR A 61 -6.53 -8.98 15.43
CA THR A 61 -5.79 -7.75 15.75
C THR A 61 -4.38 -7.87 15.18
N LEU A 62 -3.65 -6.77 15.08
CA LEU A 62 -2.23 -6.83 14.68
C LEU A 62 -1.38 -7.55 15.71
N GLU A 63 -1.74 -7.45 17.00
CA GLU A 63 -1.07 -8.19 18.07
C GLU A 63 -1.15 -9.70 17.86
N ASP A 64 -2.30 -10.22 17.37
CA ASP A 64 -2.48 -11.64 17.07
C ASP A 64 -1.48 -12.14 16.02
N THR A 65 -0.94 -11.23 15.19
CA THR A 65 -0.02 -11.55 14.10
C THR A 65 1.44 -11.61 14.50
N LEU A 66 1.82 -11.00 15.64
CA LEU A 66 3.21 -10.82 16.08
C LEU A 66 3.95 -12.13 16.40
N GLY A 67 3.22 -13.20 16.67
CA GLY A 67 3.79 -14.55 16.91
C GLY A 67 4.21 -15.29 15.63
N TYR A 68 4.02 -14.70 14.45
CA TYR A 68 4.24 -15.37 13.17
C TYR A 68 5.22 -14.57 12.31
N LYS A 69 5.89 -15.26 11.39
CA LYS A 69 6.75 -14.61 10.38
C LYS A 69 5.90 -13.87 9.36
N HIS A 70 6.38 -12.69 8.97
CA HIS A 70 5.71 -11.86 7.97
C HIS A 70 6.49 -11.84 6.65
N VAL A 71 5.77 -11.98 5.55
CA VAL A 71 6.21 -11.52 4.24
C VAL A 71 5.91 -10.02 4.19
N TYR A 72 6.92 -9.21 3.92
CA TYR A 72 6.85 -7.78 4.17
C TYR A 72 7.16 -6.95 2.94
N PHE A 73 6.79 -5.68 2.95
CA PHE A 73 7.14 -4.74 1.89
C PHE A 73 8.59 -4.29 1.99
N SER A 74 9.27 -4.16 0.86
CA SER A 74 10.63 -3.62 0.77
C SER A 74 10.66 -2.14 1.15
N LYS A 75 11.80 -1.68 1.63
CA LYS A 75 12.04 -0.26 1.93
C LYS A 75 11.86 0.60 0.68
N GLY A 76 11.23 1.77 0.83
CA GLY A 76 10.89 2.65 -0.29
C GLY A 76 9.49 2.43 -0.87
N SER A 77 8.83 1.34 -0.56
CA SER A 77 7.41 1.18 -0.82
C SER A 77 6.58 2.07 0.11
N GLY A 78 5.56 2.74 -0.41
CA GLY A 78 4.60 3.49 0.42
C GLY A 78 3.82 2.57 1.37
N MET A 79 3.65 1.30 1.01
CA MET A 79 3.06 0.29 1.89
C MET A 79 3.97 -0.06 3.06
N ARG A 80 5.29 -0.09 2.86
CA ARG A 80 6.23 -0.35 3.95
C ARG A 80 6.05 0.65 5.08
N SER A 81 6.07 1.93 4.78
CA SER A 81 5.92 3.00 5.78
C SER A 81 4.58 2.90 6.50
N LEU A 82 3.51 2.57 5.78
CA LEU A 82 2.17 2.44 6.36
C LEU A 82 2.08 1.25 7.32
N VAL A 83 2.61 0.09 6.94
CA VAL A 83 2.59 -1.12 7.78
C VAL A 83 3.53 -0.95 8.98
N ASP A 84 4.70 -0.32 8.80
CA ASP A 84 5.60 0.03 9.90
C ASP A 84 4.86 0.93 10.93
N GLU A 85 4.17 1.98 10.50
CA GLU A 85 3.37 2.86 11.36
C GLU A 85 2.31 2.08 12.17
N MET A 86 1.65 1.10 11.54
CA MET A 86 0.66 0.27 12.22
C MET A 86 1.28 -0.56 13.37
N PHE A 87 2.48 -1.12 13.17
CA PHE A 87 3.18 -1.90 14.20
C PHE A 87 3.89 -1.02 15.23
N GLU A 88 4.42 0.13 14.83
CA GLU A 88 5.00 1.13 15.74
C GLU A 88 3.97 1.62 16.76
N GLY A 89 2.71 1.79 16.35
CA GLY A 89 1.59 2.10 17.23
C GLY A 89 1.37 1.06 18.35
N LEU A 90 1.86 -0.18 18.17
CA LEU A 90 1.82 -1.24 19.18
C LEU A 90 3.10 -1.31 20.02
N GLY A 91 4.13 -0.51 19.71
CA GLY A 91 5.45 -0.58 20.33
C GLY A 91 6.20 -1.90 20.06
N LYS A 92 5.84 -2.62 18.99
CA LYS A 92 6.40 -3.94 18.63
C LYS A 92 6.64 -4.00 17.12
N ALA A 93 7.60 -4.81 16.71
CA ALA A 93 7.89 -5.09 15.30
C ALA A 93 7.67 -6.57 14.99
N PRO A 94 7.12 -6.92 13.82
CA PRO A 94 6.96 -8.31 13.40
C PRO A 94 8.32 -8.93 13.02
N GLU A 95 8.43 -10.26 13.12
CA GLU A 95 9.55 -10.99 12.54
C GLU A 95 9.37 -11.07 11.02
N ILE A 96 10.32 -10.52 10.26
CA ILE A 96 10.27 -10.50 8.79
C ILE A 96 10.96 -11.75 8.24
N ALA A 97 10.22 -12.57 7.48
CA ALA A 97 10.73 -13.73 6.77
C ALA A 97 11.43 -13.34 5.45
N CYS A 98 10.80 -12.47 4.68
CA CYS A 98 11.33 -11.93 3.43
C CYS A 98 10.62 -10.63 3.06
N GLU A 99 11.23 -9.88 2.13
CA GLU A 99 10.72 -8.59 1.66
C GLU A 99 10.58 -8.60 0.13
N THR A 100 9.53 -7.92 -0.38
CA THR A 100 9.32 -7.69 -1.81
C THR A 100 8.51 -6.40 -2.02
N GLU A 101 8.46 -5.90 -3.25
CA GLU A 101 7.81 -4.62 -3.57
C GLU A 101 6.35 -4.77 -3.98
N GLU A 102 5.97 -5.93 -4.54
CA GLU A 102 4.71 -6.14 -5.23
C GLU A 102 3.68 -6.86 -4.35
N ASP A 103 2.49 -6.30 -4.23
CA ASP A 103 1.37 -6.87 -3.46
C ASP A 103 1.04 -8.32 -3.88
N GLU A 104 1.04 -8.59 -5.20
CA GLU A 104 0.73 -9.92 -5.73
C GLU A 104 1.83 -10.95 -5.44
N VAL A 105 3.10 -10.52 -5.42
CA VAL A 105 4.22 -11.38 -5.05
C VAL A 105 4.15 -11.74 -3.57
N ILE A 106 3.82 -10.76 -2.70
CA ILE A 106 3.58 -11.01 -1.28
C ILE A 106 2.49 -12.07 -1.11
N ALA A 107 1.35 -11.89 -1.79
CA ALA A 107 0.23 -12.81 -1.69
C ALA A 107 0.59 -14.23 -2.18
N GLY A 108 1.38 -14.34 -3.25
CA GLY A 108 1.90 -15.63 -3.74
C GLY A 108 2.84 -16.31 -2.74
N LEU A 109 3.74 -15.55 -2.09
CA LEU A 109 4.63 -16.08 -1.06
C LEU A 109 3.86 -16.54 0.19
N VAL A 110 2.82 -15.80 0.58
CA VAL A 110 1.93 -16.23 1.67
C VAL A 110 1.21 -17.53 1.30
N ALA A 111 0.64 -17.64 0.10
CA ALA A 111 0.02 -18.87 -0.37
C ALA A 111 1.00 -20.06 -0.38
N ALA A 112 2.29 -19.80 -0.64
CA ALA A 112 3.35 -20.80 -0.58
C ALA A 112 3.86 -21.11 0.85
N GLY A 113 3.28 -20.48 1.89
CA GLY A 113 3.58 -20.78 3.29
C GLY A 113 4.83 -20.10 3.87
N PHE A 114 5.34 -19.02 3.24
CA PHE A 114 6.49 -18.27 3.76
C PHE A 114 6.18 -17.46 5.02
N GLY A 115 4.92 -17.24 5.31
CA GLY A 115 4.46 -16.49 6.48
C GLY A 115 3.06 -15.90 6.24
N ILE A 116 2.72 -14.89 7.00
CA ILE A 116 1.51 -14.09 6.85
C ILE A 116 1.88 -12.68 6.36
N ALA A 117 0.91 -11.86 5.95
CA ALA A 117 1.20 -10.49 5.54
C ALA A 117 0.03 -9.55 5.84
N VAL A 118 0.34 -8.26 6.00
CA VAL A 118 -0.63 -7.16 5.92
C VAL A 118 -0.53 -6.59 4.51
N VAL A 119 -1.63 -6.64 3.76
CA VAL A 119 -1.67 -6.17 2.36
C VAL A 119 -2.95 -5.37 2.11
N PRO A 120 -2.98 -4.57 1.05
CA PRO A 120 -4.23 -4.01 0.56
C PRO A 120 -5.16 -5.13 0.08
N TYR A 121 -6.45 -4.99 0.36
CA TYR A 121 -7.41 -5.92 -0.22
C TYR A 121 -7.47 -5.76 -1.74
N MET A 122 -7.37 -6.87 -2.46
CA MET A 122 -7.51 -6.96 -3.91
C MET A 122 -8.29 -8.23 -4.27
N ASP A 123 -9.11 -8.15 -5.32
CA ASP A 123 -9.94 -9.29 -5.75
C ASP A 123 -9.13 -10.51 -6.21
N THR A 124 -7.88 -10.33 -6.59
CA THR A 124 -6.95 -11.41 -6.96
C THR A 124 -6.68 -12.35 -5.78
N LEU A 125 -6.78 -11.89 -4.52
CA LEU A 125 -6.64 -12.73 -3.33
C LEU A 125 -7.63 -13.89 -3.29
N LYS A 126 -8.82 -13.73 -3.88
CA LYS A 126 -9.85 -14.79 -3.96
C LYS A 126 -9.43 -15.99 -4.80
N ARG A 127 -8.38 -15.85 -5.62
CA ARG A 127 -7.87 -16.89 -6.53
C ARG A 127 -6.65 -17.62 -5.97
N LEU A 128 -6.16 -17.19 -4.83
CA LEU A 128 -4.98 -17.75 -4.17
C LEU A 128 -5.41 -18.61 -2.97
N ASP A 129 -4.56 -19.55 -2.60
CA ASP A 129 -4.79 -20.40 -1.43
C ASP A 129 -4.41 -19.66 -0.14
N VAL A 130 -5.13 -18.57 0.10
CA VAL A 130 -4.98 -17.73 1.29
C VAL A 130 -6.33 -17.44 1.94
N LYS A 131 -6.32 -17.35 3.26
CA LYS A 131 -7.44 -16.78 4.04
C LYS A 131 -7.22 -15.28 4.17
N VAL A 132 -8.25 -14.52 3.86
CA VAL A 132 -8.30 -13.05 4.07
C VAL A 132 -8.98 -12.77 5.41
N LEU A 133 -8.34 -11.98 6.25
CA LEU A 133 -8.76 -11.66 7.62
C LEU A 133 -8.88 -10.16 7.77
N SER A 134 -10.01 -9.68 8.26
CA SER A 134 -10.19 -8.25 8.56
C SER A 134 -9.33 -7.85 9.77
N ILE A 135 -8.79 -6.64 9.75
CA ILE A 135 -8.02 -6.09 10.87
C ILE A 135 -8.98 -5.38 11.81
N LYS A 136 -9.04 -5.84 13.07
CA LYS A 136 -9.81 -5.18 14.12
C LYS A 136 -9.09 -3.91 14.58
N HIS A 137 -9.85 -2.85 14.84
CA HIS A 137 -9.34 -1.58 15.37
C HIS A 137 -8.21 -0.97 14.51
N GLN A 138 -8.36 -1.04 13.18
CA GLN A 138 -7.42 -0.42 12.26
C GLN A 138 -7.40 1.10 12.51
N LEU A 139 -6.23 1.63 12.93
CA LEU A 139 -6.03 3.05 13.23
C LEU A 139 -5.52 3.85 12.02
N VAL A 140 -5.01 3.18 11.02
CA VAL A 140 -4.37 3.80 9.85
C VAL A 140 -5.12 3.40 8.59
N ASP A 141 -5.50 4.39 7.80
CA ASP A 141 -6.18 4.18 6.52
C ASP A 141 -5.18 4.23 5.36
N ARG A 142 -5.28 3.29 4.45
CA ARG A 142 -4.58 3.40 3.18
C ARG A 142 -5.35 4.34 2.26
N LEU A 143 -4.80 5.52 2.05
CA LEU A 143 -5.30 6.47 1.08
C LEU A 143 -4.39 6.52 -0.15
N TYR A 144 -5.01 6.61 -1.33
CA TYR A 144 -4.33 6.98 -2.55
C TYR A 144 -4.44 8.47 -2.77
N TYR A 145 -3.36 9.06 -3.22
CA TYR A 145 -3.27 10.48 -3.52
C TYR A 145 -2.99 10.68 -5.00
N VAL A 146 -3.64 11.66 -5.61
CA VAL A 146 -3.12 12.29 -6.81
C VAL A 146 -2.14 13.37 -6.38
N VAL A 147 -0.93 13.31 -6.90
CA VAL A 147 0.19 14.19 -6.52
C VAL A 147 0.72 14.90 -7.74
N HIS A 148 0.94 16.22 -7.64
CA HIS A 148 1.57 17.01 -8.68
C HIS A 148 2.43 18.12 -8.05
N ASP A 149 3.39 18.64 -8.81
CA ASP A 149 4.17 19.82 -8.38
C ASP A 149 3.42 21.10 -8.78
N SER A 150 2.80 21.77 -7.80
CA SER A 150 2.05 23.02 -8.03
C SER A 150 2.92 24.20 -8.50
N ARG A 151 4.24 24.08 -8.40
CA ARG A 151 5.21 25.10 -8.86
C ARG A 151 5.52 24.98 -10.35
N THR A 152 5.07 23.89 -11.00
CA THR A 152 5.32 23.62 -12.41
C THR A 152 4.07 23.81 -13.25
N TYR A 153 4.28 24.20 -14.51
CA TYR A 153 3.19 24.30 -15.47
C TYR A 153 2.66 22.89 -15.80
N MET A 154 1.36 22.73 -15.66
CA MET A 154 0.64 21.54 -16.08
C MET A 154 -0.07 21.83 -17.40
N SER A 155 0.06 20.94 -18.38
CA SER A 155 -0.60 21.09 -19.69
C SER A 155 -2.12 21.16 -19.54
N PRO A 156 -2.86 21.79 -20.48
CA PRO A 156 -4.33 21.86 -20.44
C PRO A 156 -4.99 20.47 -20.35
N VAL A 157 -4.41 19.46 -21.02
CA VAL A 157 -4.91 18.09 -20.98
C VAL A 157 -4.69 17.47 -19.59
N ALA A 158 -3.51 17.61 -19.02
CA ALA A 158 -3.21 17.13 -17.67
C ALA A 158 -4.08 17.83 -16.62
N THR A 159 -4.27 19.16 -16.75
CA THR A 159 -5.17 19.94 -15.88
C THR A 159 -6.61 19.45 -15.96
N LYS A 160 -7.11 19.16 -17.17
CA LYS A 160 -8.47 18.62 -17.35
C LYS A 160 -8.62 17.25 -16.72
N PHE A 161 -7.62 16.39 -16.89
CA PHE A 161 -7.61 15.07 -16.27
C PHE A 161 -7.56 15.16 -14.75
N HIS A 162 -6.69 16.00 -14.19
CA HIS A 162 -6.61 16.24 -12.75
C HIS A 162 -7.96 16.69 -12.17
N LYS A 163 -8.62 17.67 -12.81
CA LYS A 163 -9.96 18.12 -12.41
C LYS A 163 -10.99 17.00 -12.45
N TYR A 164 -10.96 16.16 -13.49
CA TYR A 164 -11.84 15.01 -13.63
C TYR A 164 -11.66 14.02 -12.46
N VAL A 165 -10.42 13.67 -12.14
CA VAL A 165 -10.10 12.77 -11.01
C VAL A 165 -10.66 13.32 -9.69
N LEU A 166 -10.49 14.63 -9.45
CA LEU A 166 -10.99 15.26 -8.22
C LEU A 166 -12.53 15.35 -8.15
N SER A 167 -13.22 15.38 -9.29
CA SER A 167 -14.68 15.46 -9.34
C SER A 167 -15.37 14.09 -9.31
N SER A 168 -14.60 13.00 -9.44
CA SER A 168 -15.13 11.63 -9.50
C SER A 168 -15.06 10.90 -8.15
N ASN A 169 -14.67 11.62 -7.09
CA ASN A 169 -14.59 11.13 -5.71
C ASN A 169 -15.69 11.68 -4.84
#